data_f43ba3dc71a25ffe95af72c5d73fe1cb
#
_entry.id   f43ba3dc71a25ffe95af72c5d73fe1cb
#
_cell.length_a   1.000
_cell.length_b   1.000
_cell.length_c   1.000
_cell.angle_alpha   90.00
_cell.angle_beta   90.00
_cell.angle_gamma   90.00
#
_symmetry.space_group_name_H-M   'P 1'
#
loop_
_entity.id
_entity.type
_entity.pdbx_description
1 polymer ?
#
loop_
_entity_poly.entity_id
_entity_poly.type
_entity_poly.pdbx_seq_one_letter_code
_entity_poly.pdbx_strand_id
1 'polypeptide(L)'
;MKKKSLSLPFKSNFFKEQDPFHLVVVFLIIFFSTAIFFSIPTFYDYKKYNQQIENTINKEFKINMTNLKGISFRFIPSPHLLIKKADLKIGKNEKKELSKLKNVKVFISLLDLYNKDIFKIKRLEVKKANFYLNTISLKNFSTNLKKNIVNKLIIKNSTVFF
;
A
#
# COMPACT_ATOMS: atom_id res chain seq x y z
N MET A 1 28.96 20.00 51.16
CA MET A 1 29.08 19.43 49.83
C MET A 1 28.25 20.26 48.85
N LYS A 2 28.93 21.09 48.01
CA LYS A 2 28.25 21.94 47.00
C LYS A 2 28.10 21.14 45.70
N LYS A 3 26.86 20.88 45.27
CA LYS A 3 26.58 20.30 43.96
C LYS A 3 26.86 21.34 42.85
N LYS A 4 27.91 21.12 42.06
CA LYS A 4 28.16 21.85 40.83
C LYS A 4 27.11 21.40 39.79
N SER A 5 26.17 22.28 39.42
CA SER A 5 25.32 22.09 38.27
C SER A 5 26.15 22.31 37.00
N LEU A 6 26.29 21.25 36.21
CA LEU A 6 26.93 21.30 34.90
C LEU A 6 25.89 21.87 33.93
N SER A 7 25.92 23.20 33.72
CA SER A 7 25.15 23.82 32.64
C SER A 7 25.90 23.62 31.31
N LEU A 8 25.42 22.74 30.47
CA LEU A 8 25.89 22.62 29.10
C LEU A 8 25.48 23.87 28.32
N PRO A 9 26.43 24.62 27.74
CA PRO A 9 26.07 25.74 26.88
C PRO A 9 25.67 25.24 25.51
N PHE A 10 24.42 24.84 25.36
CA PHE A 10 23.84 24.66 24.04
C PHE A 10 23.49 26.04 23.48
N LYS A 11 24.52 26.75 22.98
CA LYS A 11 24.32 28.00 22.25
C LYS A 11 23.67 27.69 20.91
N SER A 12 22.38 27.93 20.80
CA SER A 12 21.59 27.88 19.58
C SER A 12 21.88 29.10 18.66
N ASN A 13 23.15 29.32 18.32
CA ASN A 13 23.55 30.42 17.43
C ASN A 13 23.68 29.96 15.97
N PHE A 14 23.25 28.74 15.65
CA PHE A 14 23.40 28.20 14.30
C PHE A 14 22.50 28.91 13.24
N PHE A 15 21.51 29.66 13.67
CA PHE A 15 20.55 30.32 12.75
C PHE A 15 20.70 31.85 12.66
N LYS A 16 21.69 32.44 13.34
CA LYS A 16 21.71 33.91 13.50
C LYS A 16 22.42 34.69 12.39
N GLU A 17 23.16 34.02 11.49
CA GLU A 17 23.90 34.69 10.41
C GLU A 17 23.94 33.90 9.10
N GLN A 18 22.86 33.15 8.79
CA GLN A 18 22.81 32.51 7.48
C GLN A 18 22.14 33.45 6.49
N ASP A 19 22.89 33.83 5.45
CA ASP A 19 22.34 34.56 4.29
C ASP A 19 21.08 33.88 3.81
N PRO A 20 19.98 34.62 3.58
CA PRO A 20 18.71 34.05 3.11
C PRO A 20 18.89 33.21 1.85
N PHE A 21 19.91 33.48 1.04
CA PHE A 21 20.27 32.70 -0.12
C PHE A 21 20.68 31.27 0.24
N HIS A 22 21.51 31.07 1.27
CA HIS A 22 21.92 29.73 1.71
C HIS A 22 20.73 28.90 2.20
N LEU A 23 19.78 29.51 2.91
CA LEU A 23 18.57 28.83 3.37
C LEU A 23 17.71 28.36 2.18
N VAL A 24 17.58 29.20 1.15
CA VAL A 24 16.87 28.82 -0.08
C VAL A 24 17.55 27.65 -0.80
N VAL A 25 18.88 27.69 -0.93
CA VAL A 25 19.64 26.61 -1.56
C VAL A 25 19.48 25.28 -0.80
N VAL A 26 19.61 25.30 0.53
CA VAL A 26 19.44 24.12 1.37
C VAL A 26 18.01 23.56 1.22
N PHE A 27 17.02 24.44 1.25
CA PHE A 27 15.61 24.04 1.04
C PHE A 27 15.41 23.37 -0.34
N LEU A 28 15.96 23.93 -1.41
CA LEU A 28 15.88 23.35 -2.74
C LEU A 28 16.55 21.98 -2.82
N ILE A 29 17.73 21.82 -2.21
CA ILE A 29 18.44 20.52 -2.16
C ILE A 29 17.57 19.47 -1.46
N ILE A 30 17.00 19.79 -0.29
CA ILE A 30 16.13 18.89 0.46
C ILE A 30 14.87 18.55 -0.37
N PHE A 31 14.26 19.57 -0.98
CA PHE A 31 13.07 19.39 -1.81
C PHE A 31 13.32 18.45 -2.99
N PHE A 32 14.37 18.71 -3.77
CA PHE A 32 14.71 17.88 -4.94
C PHE A 32 15.14 16.47 -4.53
N SER A 33 15.94 16.32 -3.47
CA SER A 33 16.32 15.01 -2.95
C SER A 33 15.10 14.20 -2.52
N THR A 34 14.16 14.83 -1.84
CA THR A 34 12.90 14.21 -1.42
C THR A 34 12.03 13.83 -2.62
N ALA A 35 11.93 14.71 -3.62
CA ALA A 35 11.18 14.44 -4.84
C ALA A 35 11.77 13.27 -5.63
N ILE A 36 13.09 13.20 -5.77
CA ILE A 36 13.79 12.09 -6.42
C ILE A 36 13.54 10.80 -5.64
N PHE A 37 13.74 10.82 -4.32
CA PHE A 37 13.51 9.65 -3.47
C PHE A 37 12.09 9.07 -3.68
N PHE A 38 11.05 9.88 -3.64
CA PHE A 38 9.68 9.43 -3.85
C PHE A 38 9.35 9.03 -5.29
N SER A 39 10.15 9.48 -6.27
CA SER A 39 9.97 9.11 -7.67
C SER A 39 10.50 7.72 -8.00
N ILE A 40 11.49 7.22 -7.28
CA ILE A 40 12.14 5.92 -7.55
C ILE A 40 11.12 4.76 -7.68
N PRO A 41 10.15 4.57 -6.77
CA PRO A 41 9.20 3.48 -6.90
C PRO A 41 8.31 3.54 -8.15
N THR A 42 8.17 4.72 -8.76
CA THR A 42 7.36 4.88 -9.97
C THR A 42 8.00 4.19 -11.18
N PHE A 43 9.32 4.07 -11.18
CA PHE A 43 10.09 3.46 -12.26
C PHE A 43 10.29 1.94 -12.11
N TYR A 44 9.80 1.34 -11.02
CA TYR A 44 9.91 -0.10 -10.83
C TYR A 44 9.00 -0.87 -11.80
N ASP A 45 9.55 -1.93 -12.39
CA ASP A 45 8.76 -2.88 -13.17
C ASP A 45 8.02 -3.86 -12.24
N TYR A 46 6.82 -3.46 -11.81
CA TYR A 46 5.99 -4.28 -10.93
C TYR A 46 5.48 -5.57 -11.56
N LYS A 47 5.62 -5.76 -12.88
CA LYS A 47 5.24 -7.01 -13.54
C LYS A 47 6.07 -8.18 -13.03
N LYS A 48 7.35 -7.94 -12.72
CA LYS A 48 8.25 -8.95 -12.15
C LYS A 48 7.82 -9.42 -10.76
N TYR A 49 7.08 -8.58 -10.04
CA TYR A 49 6.62 -8.85 -8.68
C TYR A 49 5.16 -9.30 -8.59
N ASN A 50 4.49 -9.52 -9.72
CA ASN A 50 3.08 -9.91 -9.76
C ASN A 50 2.78 -11.09 -8.83
N GLN A 51 3.56 -12.16 -8.94
CA GLN A 51 3.36 -13.38 -8.15
C GLN A 51 3.60 -13.15 -6.66
N GLN A 52 4.60 -12.36 -6.32
CA GLN A 52 4.90 -12.03 -4.93
C GLN A 52 3.79 -11.17 -4.32
N ILE A 53 3.29 -10.16 -5.05
CA ILE A 53 2.17 -9.31 -4.62
C ILE A 53 0.91 -10.16 -4.45
N GLU A 54 0.60 -11.05 -5.41
CA GLU A 54 -0.51 -11.98 -5.37
C GLU A 54 -0.43 -12.89 -4.14
N ASN A 55 0.70 -13.53 -3.91
CA ASN A 55 0.94 -14.40 -2.76
C ASN A 55 0.78 -13.65 -1.43
N THR A 56 1.28 -12.41 -1.35
CA THR A 56 1.19 -11.59 -0.14
C THR A 56 -0.26 -11.19 0.15
N ILE A 57 -1.01 -10.75 -0.88
CA ILE A 57 -2.44 -10.43 -0.75
C ILE A 57 -3.21 -11.67 -0.28
N ASN A 58 -2.98 -12.80 -0.93
CA ASN A 58 -3.68 -14.05 -0.62
C ASN A 58 -3.39 -14.54 0.80
N LYS A 59 -2.13 -14.41 1.25
CA LYS A 59 -1.70 -14.77 2.60
C LYS A 59 -2.29 -13.86 3.68
N GLU A 60 -2.20 -12.54 3.48
CA GLU A 60 -2.63 -11.56 4.49
C GLU A 60 -4.16 -11.43 4.59
N PHE A 61 -4.86 -11.49 3.46
CA PHE A 61 -6.32 -11.31 3.42
C PHE A 61 -7.09 -12.62 3.32
N LYS A 62 -6.40 -13.75 3.16
CA LYS A 62 -7.00 -15.09 2.99
C LYS A 62 -8.05 -15.13 1.86
N ILE A 63 -7.85 -14.34 0.85
CA ILE A 63 -8.62 -14.30 -0.39
C ILE A 63 -7.75 -14.84 -1.51
N ASN A 64 -8.33 -15.46 -2.51
CA ASN A 64 -7.59 -15.95 -3.66
C ASN A 64 -7.71 -14.95 -4.81
N MET A 65 -6.83 -13.95 -4.82
CA MET A 65 -6.74 -12.96 -5.89
C MET A 65 -5.68 -13.40 -6.90
N THR A 66 -6.04 -13.43 -8.16
CA THR A 66 -5.21 -13.95 -9.26
C THR A 66 -5.28 -13.03 -10.48
N ASN A 67 -4.42 -13.28 -11.48
CA ASN A 67 -4.42 -12.56 -12.76
C ASN A 67 -4.28 -11.02 -12.60
N LEU A 68 -3.38 -10.59 -11.76
CA LEU A 68 -3.13 -9.15 -11.55
C LEU A 68 -2.62 -8.51 -12.84
N LYS A 69 -3.32 -7.49 -13.33
CA LYS A 69 -2.94 -6.78 -14.56
C LYS A 69 -2.88 -5.27 -14.34
N GLY A 70 -1.87 -4.64 -14.95
CA GLY A 70 -1.71 -3.19 -14.92
C GLY A 70 -1.35 -2.66 -13.54
N ILE A 71 -0.35 -3.26 -12.88
CA ILE A 71 0.16 -2.80 -11.61
C ILE A 71 1.00 -1.55 -11.84
N SER A 72 0.72 -0.51 -11.08
CA SER A 72 1.47 0.74 -11.09
C SER A 72 1.50 1.34 -9.70
N PHE A 73 2.59 2.00 -9.36
CA PHE A 73 2.70 2.75 -8.13
C PHE A 73 2.01 4.11 -8.25
N ARG A 74 1.35 4.53 -7.19
CA ARG A 74 0.74 5.85 -7.03
C ARG A 74 1.08 6.41 -5.66
N PHE A 75 1.50 7.66 -5.63
CA PHE A 75 1.89 8.32 -4.39
C PHE A 75 0.72 9.05 -3.71
N ILE A 76 -0.16 9.67 -4.49
CA ILE A 76 -1.27 10.50 -4.00
C ILE A 76 -2.57 9.69 -3.97
N PRO A 77 -3.40 9.82 -2.93
CA PRO A 77 -3.29 10.60 -1.70
C PRO A 77 -2.37 9.98 -0.63
N SER A 78 -2.02 8.73 -0.77
CA SER A 78 -1.05 8.02 0.05
C SER A 78 -0.41 6.90 -0.79
N PRO A 79 0.81 6.46 -0.47
CA PRO A 79 1.52 5.45 -1.24
C PRO A 79 0.72 4.16 -1.38
N HIS A 80 0.46 3.74 -2.62
CA HIS A 80 -0.25 2.51 -2.91
C HIS A 80 0.11 1.95 -4.29
N LEU A 81 -0.01 0.64 -4.44
CA LEU A 81 -0.06 0.00 -5.76
C LEU A 81 -1.49 0.03 -6.27
N LEU A 82 -1.66 0.50 -7.49
CA LEU A 82 -2.92 0.44 -8.22
C LEU A 82 -2.87 -0.75 -9.17
N ILE A 83 -3.78 -1.71 -8.98
CA ILE A 83 -3.99 -2.85 -9.86
C ILE A 83 -5.24 -2.56 -10.68
N LYS A 84 -5.10 -2.44 -12.00
CA LYS A 84 -6.22 -2.08 -12.88
C LYS A 84 -7.28 -3.19 -12.95
N LYS A 85 -6.84 -4.45 -13.02
CA LYS A 85 -7.72 -5.62 -13.09
C LYS A 85 -7.14 -6.76 -12.26
N ALA A 86 -8.01 -7.51 -11.61
CA ALA A 86 -7.69 -8.75 -10.91
C ALA A 86 -8.93 -9.65 -10.89
N ASP A 87 -8.72 -10.95 -10.77
CA ASP A 87 -9.79 -11.93 -10.62
C ASP A 87 -9.79 -12.39 -9.15
N LEU A 88 -10.99 -12.48 -8.56
CA LEU A 88 -11.19 -12.99 -7.22
C LEU A 88 -11.83 -14.37 -7.31
N LYS A 89 -11.23 -15.35 -6.63
CA LYS A 89 -11.77 -16.71 -6.46
C LYS A 89 -12.03 -16.96 -4.98
N ILE A 90 -13.05 -17.74 -4.67
CA ILE A 90 -13.33 -18.19 -3.31
C ILE A 90 -13.01 -19.69 -3.23
N GLY A 91 -12.25 -20.05 -2.18
CA GLY A 91 -11.82 -21.42 -1.95
C GLY A 91 -10.58 -21.84 -2.74
N LYS A 92 -9.82 -22.77 -2.16
CA LYS A 92 -8.58 -23.29 -2.77
C LYS A 92 -8.85 -24.15 -4.02
N ASN A 93 -10.05 -24.73 -4.12
CA ASN A 93 -10.40 -25.74 -5.14
C ASN A 93 -11.44 -25.27 -6.15
N GLU A 94 -11.96 -24.04 -6.05
CA GLU A 94 -12.97 -23.58 -6.98
C GLU A 94 -12.31 -23.02 -8.25
N LYS A 95 -12.52 -23.69 -9.38
CA LYS A 95 -12.13 -23.23 -10.72
C LYS A 95 -12.96 -22.01 -11.19
N LYS A 96 -14.04 -21.66 -10.47
CA LYS A 96 -14.98 -20.64 -10.88
C LYS A 96 -14.55 -19.26 -10.37
N GLU A 97 -14.41 -18.31 -11.29
CA GLU A 97 -14.21 -16.90 -10.95
C GLU A 97 -15.45 -16.37 -10.23
N LEU A 98 -15.27 -15.79 -9.05
CA LEU A 98 -16.34 -15.19 -8.28
C LEU A 98 -16.61 -13.76 -8.69
N SER A 99 -15.56 -13.02 -8.99
CA SER A 99 -15.64 -11.59 -9.27
C SER A 99 -14.47 -11.11 -10.10
N LYS A 100 -14.77 -10.19 -11.00
CA LYS A 100 -13.76 -9.39 -11.69
C LYS A 100 -13.62 -8.06 -10.96
N LEU A 101 -12.44 -7.82 -10.40
CA LEU A 101 -12.12 -6.62 -9.66
C LEU A 101 -11.50 -5.57 -10.59
N LYS A 102 -11.88 -4.31 -10.41
CA LYS A 102 -11.27 -3.18 -11.11
C LYS A 102 -10.79 -2.14 -10.09
N ASN A 103 -9.65 -1.51 -10.40
CA ASN A 103 -9.06 -0.45 -9.60
C ASN A 103 -8.86 -0.85 -8.11
N VAL A 104 -8.15 -1.96 -7.92
CA VAL A 104 -7.73 -2.41 -6.59
C VAL A 104 -6.54 -1.59 -6.13
N LYS A 105 -6.63 -0.97 -4.97
CA LYS A 105 -5.55 -0.23 -4.33
C LYS A 105 -4.98 -1.03 -3.18
N VAL A 106 -3.69 -1.31 -3.25
CA VAL A 106 -2.94 -2.01 -2.22
C VAL A 106 -2.07 -0.98 -1.50
N PHE A 107 -2.46 -0.59 -0.30
CA PHE A 107 -1.69 0.36 0.52
C PHE A 107 -0.57 -0.37 1.24
N ILE A 108 0.64 0.10 1.01
CA ILE A 108 1.88 -0.47 1.56
C ILE A 108 2.66 0.60 2.30
N SER A 109 3.61 0.18 3.12
CA SER A 109 4.57 1.11 3.72
C SER A 109 5.57 1.57 2.67
N LEU A 110 5.95 2.86 2.71
CA LEU A 110 7.02 3.36 1.84
C LEU A 110 8.33 2.61 2.02
N LEU A 111 8.67 2.30 3.27
CA LEU A 111 9.90 1.57 3.58
C LEU A 111 9.90 0.16 2.97
N ASP A 112 8.73 -0.49 2.94
CA ASP A 112 8.60 -1.83 2.35
C ASP A 112 8.72 -1.81 0.82
N LEU A 113 8.51 -0.65 0.17
CA LEU A 113 8.72 -0.49 -1.28
C LEU A 113 10.19 -0.60 -1.67
N TYR A 114 11.07 -0.18 -0.79
CA TYR A 114 12.52 -0.25 -1.01
C TYR A 114 13.09 -1.61 -0.61
N ASN A 115 12.38 -2.33 0.26
CA ASN A 115 12.74 -3.71 0.65
C ASN A 115 11.97 -4.70 -0.22
N LYS A 116 12.61 -5.18 -1.30
CA LYS A 116 12.00 -6.03 -2.33
C LYS A 116 11.47 -7.37 -1.81
N ASP A 117 11.90 -7.78 -0.62
CA ASP A 117 11.63 -9.12 -0.11
C ASP A 117 10.40 -9.18 0.81
N ILE A 118 9.93 -8.05 1.35
CA ILE A 118 8.86 -8.02 2.35
C ILE A 118 7.85 -6.91 2.05
N PHE A 119 6.79 -7.26 1.32
CA PHE A 119 5.63 -6.37 1.16
C PHE A 119 4.64 -6.58 2.30
N LYS A 120 4.58 -5.66 3.24
CA LYS A 120 3.53 -5.64 4.27
C LYS A 120 2.36 -4.77 3.81
N ILE A 121 1.20 -5.37 3.64
CA ILE A 121 0.02 -4.67 3.17
C ILE A 121 -0.72 -4.07 4.38
N LYS A 122 -0.88 -2.76 4.38
CA LYS A 122 -1.63 -2.05 5.43
C LYS A 122 -3.13 -2.13 5.22
N ARG A 123 -3.58 -2.01 3.98
CA ARG A 123 -4.99 -1.96 3.61
C ARG A 123 -5.18 -2.34 2.15
N LEU A 124 -6.27 -3.02 1.85
CA LEU A 124 -6.73 -3.33 0.51
C LEU A 124 -8.05 -2.60 0.25
N GLU A 125 -8.13 -1.81 -0.81
CA GLU A 125 -9.35 -1.11 -1.21
C GLU A 125 -9.74 -1.50 -2.64
N VAL A 126 -10.92 -2.05 -2.79
CA VAL A 126 -11.51 -2.41 -4.09
C VAL A 126 -12.56 -1.36 -4.44
N LYS A 127 -12.36 -0.62 -5.54
CA LYS A 127 -13.29 0.44 -5.91
C LYS A 127 -14.46 -0.02 -6.75
N LYS A 128 -14.28 -1.06 -7.56
CA LYS A 128 -15.36 -1.61 -8.41
C LYS A 128 -15.19 -3.11 -8.49
N ALA A 129 -16.20 -3.83 -8.08
CA ALA A 129 -16.27 -5.29 -8.21
C ALA A 129 -17.67 -5.70 -8.65
N ASN A 130 -17.73 -6.66 -9.56
CA ASN A 130 -18.97 -7.33 -9.93
C ASN A 130 -18.90 -8.73 -9.35
N PHE A 131 -19.68 -8.99 -8.30
CA PHE A 131 -19.73 -10.27 -7.65
C PHE A 131 -20.86 -11.11 -8.27
N TYR A 132 -20.52 -12.30 -8.73
CA TYR A 132 -21.48 -13.30 -9.18
C TYR A 132 -21.55 -14.38 -8.10
N LEU A 133 -22.52 -14.25 -7.20
CA LEU A 133 -22.67 -15.11 -6.03
C LEU A 133 -23.86 -16.04 -6.19
N ASN A 134 -23.66 -17.31 -5.91
CA ASN A 134 -24.74 -18.22 -5.55
C ASN A 134 -24.83 -18.33 -4.02
N THR A 135 -25.89 -18.92 -3.49
CA THR A 135 -26.15 -19.04 -2.07
C THR A 135 -24.98 -19.68 -1.30
N ILE A 136 -24.34 -20.68 -1.88
CA ILE A 136 -23.20 -21.39 -1.26
C ILE A 136 -21.95 -20.49 -1.23
N SER A 137 -21.67 -19.83 -2.34
CA SER A 137 -20.52 -18.90 -2.44
C SER A 137 -20.68 -17.69 -1.53
N LEU A 138 -21.92 -17.20 -1.34
CA LEU A 138 -22.22 -16.11 -0.41
C LEU A 138 -21.92 -16.50 1.03
N LYS A 139 -22.38 -17.70 1.45
CA LYS A 139 -22.12 -18.21 2.80
C LYS A 139 -20.63 -18.38 3.07
N ASN A 140 -19.90 -18.98 2.13
CA ASN A 140 -18.44 -19.16 2.24
C ASN A 140 -17.71 -17.83 2.26
N PHE A 141 -18.10 -16.86 1.43
CA PHE A 141 -17.53 -15.53 1.38
C PHE A 141 -17.76 -14.78 2.68
N SER A 142 -18.98 -14.75 3.20
CA SER A 142 -19.32 -14.07 4.44
C SER A 142 -18.60 -14.67 5.66
N THR A 143 -18.48 -16.00 5.71
CA THR A 143 -17.78 -16.71 6.78
C THR A 143 -16.28 -16.41 6.76
N ASN A 144 -15.67 -16.42 5.57
CA ASN A 144 -14.26 -16.06 5.39
C ASN A 144 -13.99 -14.58 5.72
N LEU A 145 -14.90 -13.68 5.32
CA LEU A 145 -14.81 -12.27 5.67
C LEU A 145 -14.88 -12.06 7.19
N LYS A 146 -15.86 -12.62 7.87
CA LYS A 146 -16.02 -12.49 9.34
C LYS A 146 -14.84 -13.03 10.12
N LYS A 147 -14.26 -14.14 9.68
CA LYS A 147 -13.18 -14.84 10.41
C LYS A 147 -11.79 -14.21 10.23
N ASN A 148 -11.57 -13.47 9.16
CA ASN A 148 -10.20 -13.16 8.71
C ASN A 148 -9.93 -11.70 8.33
N ILE A 149 -10.94 -10.83 8.29
CA ILE A 149 -10.76 -9.46 7.83
C ILE A 149 -11.05 -8.50 8.97
N VAL A 150 -10.04 -8.28 9.77
CA VAL A 150 -10.06 -7.20 10.74
C VAL A 150 -9.64 -5.92 10.02
N ASN A 151 -10.60 -5.06 9.70
CA ASN A 151 -10.43 -3.63 9.35
C ASN A 151 -9.50 -3.24 8.19
N LYS A 152 -9.04 -4.20 7.35
CA LYS A 152 -8.06 -3.90 6.30
C LYS A 152 -8.60 -3.98 4.86
N LEU A 153 -9.77 -4.61 4.64
CA LEU A 153 -10.40 -4.69 3.33
C LEU A 153 -11.59 -3.73 3.23
N ILE A 154 -11.56 -2.88 2.22
CA ILE A 154 -12.64 -1.93 1.94
C ILE A 154 -13.13 -2.18 0.51
N ILE A 155 -14.44 -2.42 0.35
CA ILE A 155 -15.08 -2.59 -0.95
C ILE A 155 -16.06 -1.45 -1.16
N LYS A 156 -15.90 -0.71 -2.27
CA LYS A 156 -16.72 0.44 -2.61
C LYS A 156 -17.31 0.29 -4.01
N ASN A 157 -18.52 0.83 -4.21
CA ASN A 157 -19.17 0.92 -5.54
C ASN A 157 -19.18 -0.42 -6.28
N SER A 158 -19.64 -1.47 -5.60
CA SER A 158 -19.65 -2.83 -6.12
C SER A 158 -21.07 -3.34 -6.29
N THR A 159 -21.30 -4.16 -7.31
CA THR A 159 -22.58 -4.76 -7.62
C THR A 159 -22.53 -6.24 -7.33
N VAL A 160 -23.60 -6.75 -6.74
CA VAL A 160 -23.77 -8.18 -6.45
C VAL A 160 -24.91 -8.72 -7.30
N PHE A 161 -24.63 -9.76 -8.05
CA PHE A 161 -25.60 -10.50 -8.86
C PHE A 161 -25.85 -11.86 -8.21
N PHE A 162 -27.11 -12.23 -8.07
CA PHE A 162 -27.56 -13.50 -7.52
C PHE A 162 -28.13 -14.40 -8.59
#